data_4673c0797dfb9463b307d7b55714f0ba
#
_entry.id   4673c0797dfb9463b307d7b55714f0ba
#
_cell.length_a   1.000
_cell.length_b   1.000
_cell.length_c   1.000
_cell.angle_alpha   90.00
_cell.angle_beta   90.00
_cell.angle_gamma   90.00
#
_symmetry.space_group_name_H-M   'P 1'
#
loop_
_entity.id
_entity.type
_entity.pdbx_description
1 polymer ?
#
loop_
_entity_poly.entity_id
_entity_poly.type
_entity_poly.pdbx_seq_one_letter_code
_entity_poly.pdbx_strand_id
1 'polypeptide(L)'
;MQLAKRAGAKVLGLASTDAKARAVIEAGADSVALTHGDWIASARAFAPGGVDVAFDSVGRTLRQSFEAVRKGGQVVFFGMAGGDPDPIDPRYLMDTSKTLTGGDLWNVLTDREARLHRARDLFSALLDGTLRVHIAARFPLEDGAEAHRTLEGRGTVGKVLLIP
;
A
#
# COMPACT_ATOMS: atom_id res chain seq x y z
N MET A 1 5.48 0.44 -0.03
CA MET A 1 6.50 -0.32 -0.78
C MET A 1 7.91 0.19 -0.51
N GLN A 2 8.33 1.40 -0.92
CA GLN A 2 9.69 1.91 -0.72
C GLN A 2 10.14 1.89 0.75
N LEU A 3 9.26 2.23 1.70
CA LEU A 3 9.56 2.14 3.15
C LEU A 3 9.84 0.71 3.60
N ALA A 4 9.11 -0.28 3.08
CA ALA A 4 9.36 -1.68 3.37
C ALA A 4 10.73 -2.13 2.80
N LYS A 5 11.09 -1.66 1.60
CA LYS A 5 12.42 -1.90 1.03
C LYS A 5 13.54 -1.29 1.89
N ARG A 6 13.35 -0.07 2.40
CA ARG A 6 14.30 0.56 3.34
C ARG A 6 14.46 -0.23 4.63
N ALA A 7 13.40 -0.91 5.07
CA ALA A 7 13.45 -1.81 6.23
C ALA A 7 14.03 -3.19 5.91
N GLY A 8 14.55 -3.41 4.69
CA GLY A 8 15.18 -4.67 4.27
C GLY A 8 14.20 -5.75 3.82
N ALA A 9 12.91 -5.45 3.71
CA ALA A 9 11.92 -6.44 3.29
C ALA A 9 12.04 -6.77 1.78
N LYS A 10 11.69 -8.01 1.43
CA LYS A 10 11.32 -8.36 0.05
C LYS A 10 9.87 -7.97 -0.18
N VAL A 11 9.58 -7.33 -1.29
CA VAL A 11 8.27 -6.72 -1.56
C VAL A 11 7.67 -7.25 -2.84
N LEU A 12 6.47 -7.85 -2.72
CA LEU A 12 5.57 -8.10 -3.83
C LEU A 12 4.55 -6.95 -3.89
N GLY A 13 4.52 -6.22 -4.99
CA GLY A 13 3.51 -5.20 -5.23
C GLY A 13 2.30 -5.75 -5.97
N LEU A 14 1.13 -5.17 -5.75
CA LEU A 14 -0.08 -5.45 -6.52
C LEU A 14 -0.42 -4.24 -7.40
N ALA A 15 -0.78 -4.49 -8.65
CA ALA A 15 -1.13 -3.46 -9.61
C ALA A 15 -2.36 -3.84 -10.43
N SER A 16 -3.16 -2.84 -10.84
CA SER A 16 -4.39 -3.09 -11.62
C SER A 16 -4.16 -3.09 -13.13
N THR A 17 -3.00 -2.64 -13.61
CA THR A 17 -2.64 -2.59 -15.03
C THR A 17 -1.14 -2.79 -15.22
N ASP A 18 -0.72 -3.19 -16.43
CA ASP A 18 0.70 -3.36 -16.77
C ASP A 18 1.51 -2.06 -16.63
N ALA A 19 0.91 -0.92 -16.96
CA ALA A 19 1.58 0.38 -16.76
C ALA A 19 1.88 0.64 -15.28
N LYS A 20 0.93 0.34 -14.39
CA LYS A 20 1.13 0.44 -12.94
C LYS A 20 2.10 -0.61 -12.43
N ALA A 21 2.09 -1.81 -13.01
CA ALA A 21 3.04 -2.87 -12.67
C ALA A 21 4.49 -2.45 -12.95
N ARG A 22 4.74 -1.83 -14.09
CA ARG A 22 6.07 -1.26 -14.40
C ARG A 22 6.50 -0.22 -13.35
N ALA A 23 5.62 0.71 -13.02
CA ALA A 23 5.90 1.72 -11.99
C ALA A 23 6.16 1.12 -10.60
N VAL A 24 5.52 0.00 -10.27
CA VAL A 24 5.74 -0.74 -9.02
C VAL A 24 7.16 -1.34 -8.99
N ILE A 25 7.62 -1.92 -10.10
CA ILE A 25 8.99 -2.45 -10.22
C ILE A 25 10.01 -1.31 -10.18
N GLU A 26 9.79 -0.23 -10.94
CA GLU A 26 10.67 0.96 -10.95
C GLU A 26 10.78 1.61 -9.55
N ALA A 27 9.72 1.52 -8.74
CA ALA A 27 9.73 1.97 -7.35
C ALA A 27 10.42 0.98 -6.39
N GLY A 28 11.02 -0.11 -6.90
CA GLY A 28 11.89 -1.01 -6.15
C GLY A 28 11.22 -2.27 -5.59
N ALA A 29 10.02 -2.64 -6.06
CA ALA A 29 9.46 -3.95 -5.71
C ALA A 29 10.31 -5.08 -6.32
N ASP A 30 10.45 -6.19 -5.59
CA ASP A 30 11.17 -7.37 -6.06
C ASP A 30 10.34 -8.19 -7.05
N SER A 31 9.00 -8.06 -6.97
CA SER A 31 8.05 -8.68 -7.90
C SER A 31 6.74 -7.90 -7.92
N VAL A 32 5.90 -8.17 -8.90
CA VAL A 32 4.58 -7.58 -9.04
C VAL A 32 3.56 -8.61 -9.52
N ALA A 33 2.33 -8.54 -9.04
CA ALA A 33 1.22 -9.31 -9.54
C ALA A 33 0.04 -8.40 -9.93
N LEU A 34 -0.73 -8.81 -10.94
CA LEU A 34 -1.90 -8.07 -11.38
C LEU A 34 -3.13 -8.47 -10.56
N THR A 35 -3.89 -7.48 -10.09
CA THR A 35 -5.05 -7.68 -9.20
C THR A 35 -6.23 -8.41 -9.87
N HIS A 36 -6.28 -8.45 -11.21
CA HIS A 36 -7.29 -9.21 -11.96
C HIS A 36 -6.87 -10.67 -12.25
N GLY A 37 -5.62 -11.06 -11.92
CA GLY A 37 -5.12 -12.42 -12.02
C GLY A 37 -5.17 -13.15 -10.66
N ASP A 38 -4.59 -14.36 -10.63
CA ASP A 38 -4.40 -15.10 -9.37
C ASP A 38 -3.17 -14.56 -8.62
N TRP A 39 -3.35 -13.39 -8.01
CA TRP A 39 -2.30 -12.75 -7.24
C TRP A 39 -1.99 -13.49 -5.93
N ILE A 40 -2.92 -14.34 -5.43
CA ILE A 40 -2.68 -15.18 -4.24
C ILE A 40 -1.67 -16.27 -4.59
N ALA A 41 -1.85 -16.94 -5.74
CA ALA A 41 -0.85 -17.90 -6.22
C ALA A 41 0.50 -17.22 -6.47
N SER A 42 0.50 -16.01 -7.03
CA SER A 42 1.72 -15.20 -7.22
C SER A 42 2.41 -14.89 -5.89
N ALA A 43 1.65 -14.52 -4.85
CA ALA A 43 2.19 -14.27 -3.51
C ALA A 43 2.82 -15.52 -2.90
N ARG A 44 2.19 -16.69 -3.07
CA ARG A 44 2.71 -17.97 -2.59
C ARG A 44 3.95 -18.45 -3.38
N ALA A 45 4.03 -18.13 -4.67
CA ALA A 45 5.22 -18.39 -5.48
C ALA A 45 6.38 -17.47 -5.09
N PHE A 46 6.09 -16.21 -4.77
CA PHE A 46 7.06 -15.22 -4.30
C PHE A 46 7.63 -15.59 -2.92
N ALA A 47 6.77 -16.04 -2.01
CA ALA A 47 7.12 -16.46 -0.66
C ALA A 47 6.46 -17.81 -0.37
N PRO A 48 7.19 -18.93 -0.47
CA PRO A 48 6.66 -20.26 -0.19
C PRO A 48 6.03 -20.33 1.20
N GLY A 49 4.77 -20.77 1.28
CA GLY A 49 3.97 -20.74 2.50
C GLY A 49 3.18 -19.45 2.75
N GLY A 50 3.40 -18.41 1.96
CA GLY A 50 2.77 -17.10 2.03
C GLY A 50 3.69 -16.00 2.56
N VAL A 51 3.30 -14.74 2.33
CA VAL A 51 4.06 -13.57 2.80
C VAL A 51 3.94 -13.40 4.32
N ASP A 52 4.93 -12.74 4.95
CA ASP A 52 4.89 -12.47 6.39
C ASP A 52 3.83 -11.43 6.75
N VAL A 53 3.73 -10.37 5.94
CA VAL A 53 2.81 -9.24 6.17
C VAL A 53 2.15 -8.85 4.87
N ALA A 54 0.82 -8.63 4.91
CA ALA A 54 0.07 -8.00 3.83
C ALA A 54 -0.50 -6.66 4.31
N PHE A 55 -0.33 -5.62 3.50
CA PHE A 55 -0.92 -4.30 3.73
C PHE A 55 -2.16 -4.14 2.86
N ASP A 56 -3.33 -4.05 3.46
CA ASP A 56 -4.61 -3.92 2.76
C ASP A 56 -5.19 -2.51 2.96
N SER A 57 -5.34 -1.78 1.86
CA SER A 57 -5.98 -0.45 1.80
C SER A 57 -7.29 -0.48 1.00
N VAL A 58 -7.75 -1.67 0.59
CA VAL A 58 -8.87 -1.83 -0.33
C VAL A 58 -10.17 -2.21 0.41
N GLY A 59 -10.06 -2.99 1.47
CA GLY A 59 -11.17 -3.49 2.27
C GLY A 59 -11.74 -4.79 1.72
N ARG A 60 -12.40 -4.76 0.57
CA ARG A 60 -12.99 -5.97 -0.05
C ARG A 60 -11.98 -7.10 -0.33
N THR A 61 -10.69 -6.79 -0.36
CA THR A 61 -9.62 -7.78 -0.54
C THR A 61 -9.12 -8.38 0.77
N LEU A 62 -9.66 -7.99 1.93
CA LEU A 62 -9.16 -8.39 3.24
C LEU A 62 -9.07 -9.91 3.40
N ARG A 63 -10.10 -10.66 2.98
CA ARG A 63 -10.08 -12.14 3.04
C ARG A 63 -8.96 -12.72 2.18
N GLN A 64 -8.80 -12.21 0.96
CA GLN A 64 -7.73 -12.63 0.04
C GLN A 64 -6.35 -12.29 0.59
N SER A 65 -6.20 -11.13 1.27
CA SER A 65 -4.97 -10.76 1.96
C SER A 65 -4.59 -11.78 3.03
N PHE A 66 -5.56 -12.32 3.77
CA PHE A 66 -5.32 -13.43 4.69
C PHE A 66 -4.92 -14.73 4.00
N GLU A 67 -5.45 -15.02 2.81
CA GLU A 67 -5.07 -16.22 2.05
C GLU A 67 -3.65 -16.15 1.52
N ALA A 68 -3.15 -14.94 1.22
CA ALA A 68 -1.79 -14.70 0.77
C ALA A 68 -0.74 -14.77 1.90
N VAL A 69 -1.15 -14.54 3.15
CA VAL A 69 -0.26 -14.51 4.33
C VAL A 69 -0.06 -15.93 4.88
N ARG A 70 1.17 -16.25 5.28
CA ARG A 70 1.52 -17.53 5.93
C ARG A 70 0.82 -17.74 7.29
N LYS A 71 0.87 -18.95 7.82
CA LYS A 71 0.51 -19.20 9.24
C LYS A 71 1.38 -18.33 10.15
N GLY A 72 0.77 -17.72 11.17
CA GLY A 72 1.44 -16.82 12.09
C GLY A 72 1.81 -15.45 11.49
N GLY A 73 1.40 -15.17 10.26
CA GLY A 73 1.65 -13.88 9.63
C GLY A 73 0.58 -12.83 9.94
N GLN A 74 0.72 -11.63 9.39
CA GLN A 74 -0.06 -10.47 9.75
C GLN A 74 -0.71 -9.80 8.54
N VAL A 75 -1.97 -9.37 8.69
CA VAL A 75 -2.61 -8.44 7.76
C VAL A 75 -2.79 -7.10 8.46
N VAL A 76 -2.26 -6.04 7.85
CA VAL A 76 -2.45 -4.65 8.29
C VAL A 76 -3.52 -4.01 7.41
N PHE A 77 -4.67 -3.76 8.00
CA PHE A 77 -5.82 -3.12 7.35
C PHE A 77 -5.85 -1.64 7.69
N PHE A 78 -5.80 -0.77 6.68
CA PHE A 78 -5.69 0.68 6.89
C PHE A 78 -6.49 1.52 5.90
N GLY A 79 -7.42 0.92 5.14
CA GLY A 79 -8.24 1.68 4.21
C GLY A 79 -9.28 0.83 3.48
N MET A 80 -10.28 1.51 2.92
CA MET A 80 -11.47 0.91 2.30
C MET A 80 -11.71 1.48 0.90
N ALA A 81 -10.65 1.67 0.10
CA ALA A 81 -10.74 2.25 -1.25
C ALA A 81 -11.63 1.43 -2.21
N GLY A 82 -11.87 0.16 -1.92
CA GLY A 82 -12.75 -0.74 -2.67
C GLY A 82 -14.11 -1.00 -2.00
N GLY A 83 -14.35 -0.39 -0.85
CA GLY A 83 -15.53 -0.60 0.00
C GLY A 83 -15.23 -1.39 1.27
N ASP A 84 -16.26 -1.57 2.10
CA ASP A 84 -16.14 -2.21 3.40
C ASP A 84 -15.67 -3.67 3.28
N PRO A 85 -14.83 -4.13 4.22
CA PRO A 85 -14.42 -5.53 4.29
C PRO A 85 -15.53 -6.42 4.84
N ASP A 86 -15.54 -7.68 4.44
CA ASP A 86 -16.31 -8.69 5.13
C ASP A 86 -15.79 -8.91 6.55
N PRO A 87 -16.65 -9.24 7.51
CA PRO A 87 -16.25 -9.59 8.87
C PRO A 87 -15.27 -10.78 8.89
N ILE A 88 -14.29 -10.71 9.78
CA ILE A 88 -13.34 -11.80 10.00
C ILE A 88 -13.73 -12.56 11.27
N ASP A 89 -13.92 -13.87 11.14
CA ASP A 89 -14.19 -14.76 12.26
C ASP A 89 -12.95 -14.87 13.16
N PRO A 90 -13.03 -14.53 14.45
CA PRO A 90 -11.92 -14.71 15.39
C PRO A 90 -11.41 -16.16 15.48
N ARG A 91 -12.29 -17.15 15.26
CA ARG A 91 -11.90 -18.56 15.24
C ARG A 91 -10.93 -18.84 14.08
N TYR A 92 -11.18 -18.26 12.90
CA TYR A 92 -10.25 -18.38 11.78
C TYR A 92 -8.85 -17.82 12.11
N LEU A 93 -8.78 -16.69 12.83
CA LEU A 93 -7.50 -16.12 13.27
C LEU A 93 -6.80 -17.08 14.26
N MET A 94 -7.53 -17.63 15.20
CA MET A 94 -7.02 -18.60 16.16
C MET A 94 -6.48 -19.86 15.46
N ASP A 95 -7.28 -20.49 14.59
CA ASP A 95 -6.93 -21.74 13.91
C ASP A 95 -5.72 -21.60 12.98
N THR A 96 -5.47 -20.39 12.47
CA THR A 96 -4.34 -20.07 11.59
C THR A 96 -3.21 -19.32 12.26
N SER A 97 -3.37 -18.93 13.53
CA SER A 97 -2.46 -18.06 14.30
C SER A 97 -2.14 -16.74 13.58
N LYS A 98 -3.03 -16.25 12.72
CA LYS A 98 -2.84 -15.01 11.97
C LYS A 98 -3.29 -13.80 12.79
N THR A 99 -2.69 -12.65 12.49
CA THR A 99 -3.01 -11.38 13.16
C THR A 99 -3.71 -10.43 12.19
N LEU A 100 -4.80 -9.81 12.62
CA LEU A 100 -5.39 -8.64 11.99
C LEU A 100 -5.02 -7.39 12.81
N THR A 101 -4.36 -6.43 12.17
CA THR A 101 -4.04 -5.14 12.78
C THR A 101 -4.78 -4.04 12.05
N GLY A 102 -5.60 -3.28 12.76
CA GLY A 102 -6.17 -2.03 12.27
C GLY A 102 -5.15 -0.90 12.33
N GLY A 103 -5.09 -0.08 11.28
CA GLY A 103 -4.22 1.08 11.20
C GLY A 103 -5.00 2.33 10.82
N ASP A 104 -5.33 3.17 11.78
CA ASP A 104 -5.87 4.50 11.54
C ASP A 104 -4.79 5.55 11.82
N LEU A 105 -4.50 6.35 10.81
CA LEU A 105 -3.48 7.39 10.89
C LEU A 105 -3.75 8.40 12.01
N TRP A 106 -5.02 8.74 12.26
CA TRP A 106 -5.41 9.69 13.30
C TRP A 106 -5.09 9.19 14.70
N ASN A 107 -5.15 7.89 14.93
CA ASN A 107 -4.78 7.28 16.21
C ASN A 107 -3.26 7.18 16.42
N VAL A 108 -2.47 7.39 15.37
CA VAL A 108 -1.00 7.34 15.41
C VAL A 108 -0.38 8.74 15.43
N LEU A 109 -1.00 9.71 14.76
CA LEU A 109 -0.54 11.10 14.69
C LEU A 109 -1.25 11.98 15.73
N THR A 110 -1.20 11.58 16.99
CA THR A 110 -1.97 12.16 18.09
C THR A 110 -1.59 13.60 18.41
N ASP A 111 -0.32 13.96 18.21
CA ASP A 111 0.19 15.29 18.56
C ASP A 111 1.17 15.84 17.49
N ARG A 112 1.62 17.08 17.71
CA ARG A 112 2.53 17.77 16.80
C ARG A 112 3.90 17.08 16.72
N GLU A 113 4.40 16.55 17.83
CA GLU A 113 5.72 15.94 17.90
C GLU A 113 5.76 14.63 17.10
N ALA A 114 4.74 13.77 17.26
CA ALA A 114 4.59 12.55 16.48
C ALA A 114 4.53 12.83 14.97
N ARG A 115 3.80 13.88 14.56
CA ARG A 115 3.74 14.31 13.15
C ARG A 115 5.09 14.79 12.64
N LEU A 116 5.78 15.65 13.40
CA LEU A 116 7.08 16.20 13.00
C LEU A 116 8.16 15.12 12.94
N HIS A 117 8.16 14.17 13.88
CA HIS A 117 9.11 13.05 13.87
C HIS A 117 8.98 12.24 12.57
N ARG A 118 7.77 11.79 12.25
CA ARG A 118 7.52 10.99 11.03
C ARG A 118 7.75 11.79 9.74
N ALA A 119 7.41 13.08 9.75
CA ALA A 119 7.67 13.95 8.60
C ALA A 119 9.17 14.12 8.36
N ARG A 120 9.98 14.30 9.40
CA ARG A 120 11.45 14.38 9.29
C ARG A 120 12.04 13.12 8.69
N ASP A 121 11.59 11.93 9.12
CA ASP A 121 12.07 10.66 8.58
C ASP A 121 11.79 10.55 7.08
N LEU A 122 10.57 10.93 6.65
CA LEU A 122 10.20 10.92 5.24
C LEU A 122 10.96 11.96 4.42
N PHE A 123 11.10 13.19 4.92
CA PHE A 123 11.83 14.25 4.23
C PHE A 123 13.33 13.96 4.16
N SER A 124 13.92 13.41 5.21
CA SER A 124 15.32 12.97 5.16
C SER A 124 15.52 11.91 4.06
N ALA A 125 14.60 10.95 3.99
CA ALA A 125 14.65 9.91 2.96
C ALA A 125 14.46 10.44 1.53
N LEU A 126 13.68 11.50 1.36
CA LEU A 126 13.55 12.19 0.07
C LEU A 126 14.83 12.97 -0.29
N LEU A 127 15.44 13.64 0.69
CA LEU A 127 16.65 14.43 0.49
C LEU A 127 17.88 13.55 0.19
N ASP A 128 18.00 12.41 0.84
CA ASP A 128 19.08 11.44 0.61
C ASP A 128 18.84 10.54 -0.62
N GLY A 129 17.69 10.69 -1.29
CA GLY A 129 17.33 9.95 -2.50
C GLY A 129 16.92 8.48 -2.28
N THR A 130 16.83 8.02 -1.03
CA THR A 130 16.40 6.65 -0.70
C THR A 130 14.88 6.46 -0.78
N LEU A 131 14.13 7.57 -0.77
CA LEU A 131 12.71 7.63 -1.10
C LEU A 131 12.52 8.54 -2.32
N ARG A 132 11.72 8.12 -3.28
CA ARG A 132 11.42 8.89 -4.50
C ARG A 132 9.93 9.14 -4.62
N VAL A 133 9.59 10.36 -5.04
CA VAL A 133 8.21 10.74 -5.36
C VAL A 133 8.12 11.02 -6.86
N HIS A 134 7.25 10.29 -7.52
CA HIS A 134 6.89 10.57 -8.91
C HIS A 134 5.76 11.60 -8.94
N ILE A 135 5.99 12.73 -9.61
CA ILE A 135 4.98 13.77 -9.83
C ILE A 135 4.38 13.53 -11.23
N ALA A 136 3.15 13.08 -11.27
CA ALA A 136 2.46 12.76 -12.51
C ALA A 136 1.90 14.00 -13.22
N ALA A 137 1.42 14.99 -12.45
CA ALA A 137 0.87 16.22 -13.00
C ALA A 137 0.98 17.38 -12.00
N ARG A 138 1.00 18.60 -12.53
CA ARG A 138 0.91 19.84 -11.76
C ARG A 138 -0.19 20.71 -12.36
N PHE A 139 -1.04 21.26 -11.52
CA PHE A 139 -2.12 22.16 -11.88
C PHE A 139 -1.99 23.46 -11.09
N PRO A 140 -2.35 24.62 -11.65
CA PRO A 140 -2.60 25.82 -10.87
C PRO A 140 -3.64 25.54 -9.77
N LEU A 141 -3.60 26.29 -8.67
CA LEU A 141 -4.54 26.09 -7.56
C LEU A 141 -6.01 26.27 -8.00
N GLU A 142 -6.27 27.19 -8.93
CA GLU A 142 -7.57 27.45 -9.53
C GLU A 142 -8.15 26.26 -10.30
N ASP A 143 -7.29 25.38 -10.82
CA ASP A 143 -7.68 24.18 -11.59
C ASP A 143 -7.89 22.94 -10.69
N GLY A 144 -8.18 23.13 -9.40
CA GLY A 144 -8.40 22.05 -8.44
C GLY A 144 -9.41 21.00 -8.89
N ALA A 145 -10.49 21.42 -9.55
CA ALA A 145 -11.50 20.50 -10.09
C ALA A 145 -10.92 19.56 -11.16
N GLU A 146 -10.03 20.04 -12.04
CA GLU A 146 -9.37 19.22 -13.06
C GLU A 146 -8.35 18.25 -12.44
N ALA A 147 -7.62 18.72 -11.43
CA ALA A 147 -6.71 17.86 -10.66
C ALA A 147 -7.45 16.69 -10.01
N HIS A 148 -8.63 16.92 -9.42
CA HIS A 148 -9.49 15.89 -8.87
C HIS A 148 -9.99 14.91 -9.93
N ARG A 149 -10.52 15.40 -11.08
CA ARG A 149 -10.93 14.53 -12.20
C ARG A 149 -9.79 13.63 -12.67
N THR A 150 -8.58 14.18 -12.75
CA THR A 150 -7.37 13.42 -13.12
C THR A 150 -7.08 12.27 -12.13
N LEU A 151 -7.21 12.51 -10.83
CA LEU A 151 -7.05 11.46 -9.81
C LEU A 151 -8.16 10.41 -9.86
N GLU A 152 -9.41 10.83 -9.97
CA GLU A 152 -10.58 9.96 -10.02
C GLU A 152 -10.61 9.08 -11.26
N GLY A 153 -10.03 9.53 -12.36
CA GLY A 153 -9.89 8.77 -13.61
C GLY A 153 -9.03 7.52 -13.50
N ARG A 154 -8.34 7.29 -12.36
CA ARG A 154 -7.51 6.11 -12.03
C ARG A 154 -6.40 5.78 -13.04
N GLY A 155 -6.16 6.63 -14.04
CA GLY A 155 -5.07 6.51 -15.02
C GLY A 155 -3.74 7.00 -14.50
N THR A 156 -3.75 7.78 -13.44
CA THR A 156 -2.57 8.46 -12.92
C THR A 156 -1.68 7.51 -12.13
N VAL A 157 -0.37 7.57 -12.40
CA VAL A 157 0.68 6.93 -11.61
C VAL A 157 1.54 8.01 -10.99
N GLY A 158 1.46 8.18 -9.67
CA GLY A 158 2.22 9.22 -8.95
C GLY A 158 1.33 10.23 -8.24
N LYS A 159 1.92 11.36 -7.86
CA LYS A 159 1.25 12.45 -7.17
C LYS A 159 0.76 13.51 -8.17
N VAL A 160 -0.42 14.02 -7.92
CA VAL A 160 -0.93 15.24 -8.57
C VAL A 160 -0.76 16.39 -7.58
N LEU A 161 -0.17 17.48 -8.03
CA LEU A 161 0.08 18.67 -7.20
C LEU A 161 -0.77 19.85 -7.67
N LEU A 162 -1.24 20.64 -6.72
CA LEU A 162 -1.75 21.98 -6.92
C LEU A 162 -0.64 22.97 -6.56
N ILE A 163 -0.39 23.91 -7.45
CA ILE A 163 0.66 24.94 -7.30
C ILE A 163 -0.03 26.28 -7.09
N PRO A 164 0.24 26.98 -5.97
CA PRO A 164 -0.30 28.34 -5.72
C PRO A 164 0.15 29.35 -6.77
#